data_cf14b9158aaaef7769c7b63a40b0a549
#
_entry.id   cf14b9158aaaef7769c7b63a40b0a549
#
_cell.length_a   1.000
_cell.length_b   1.000
_cell.length_c   1.000
_cell.angle_alpha   90.00
_cell.angle_beta   90.00
_cell.angle_gamma   90.00
#
_symmetry.space_group_name_H-M   'P 1'
#
loop_
_entity.id
_entity.type
_entity.pdbx_description
1 polymer ?
#
loop_
_entity_poly.entity_id
_entity_poly.type
_entity_poly.pdbx_seq_one_letter_code
_entity_poly.pdbx_strand_id
1 'polypeptide(L)'
;MSGAAVDVPTDPRLGVTLRAFVSAVANDLGVPTEQVEDLALAVSELLASAVEGGSQRLRIELIADDEGWTLRADGIGDIGAEPADLPYRRVDLLNGLFPSVSVDGSNATIRSSPTA
;
A
#
# COMPACT_ATOMS: atom_id res chain seq x y z
N MET A 1 5.84 -18.47 -6.30
CA MET A 1 5.67 -17.14 -5.71
C MET A 1 6.79 -16.22 -6.19
N SER A 2 6.42 -15.03 -6.64
CA SER A 2 7.36 -14.01 -7.13
C SER A 2 7.00 -12.68 -6.51
N GLY A 3 7.98 -11.84 -6.29
CA GLY A 3 7.72 -10.53 -5.73
C GLY A 3 8.97 -9.73 -5.48
N ALA A 4 8.79 -8.53 -4.93
CA ALA A 4 9.87 -7.62 -4.58
C ALA A 4 9.45 -6.76 -3.39
N ALA A 5 10.44 -6.26 -2.67
CA ALA A 5 10.22 -5.38 -1.54
C ALA A 5 11.19 -4.21 -1.58
N VAL A 6 10.76 -3.08 -1.02
CA VAL A 6 11.59 -1.90 -0.84
C VAL A 6 11.38 -1.36 0.57
N ASP A 7 12.44 -0.87 1.17
CA ASP A 7 12.42 -0.26 2.50
C ASP A 7 12.98 1.15 2.36
N VAL A 8 12.17 2.16 2.68
CA VAL A 8 12.50 3.56 2.45
C VAL A 8 12.28 4.40 3.70
N PRO A 9 13.01 5.52 3.84
CA PRO A 9 12.65 6.51 4.86
C PRO A 9 11.27 7.12 4.53
N THR A 10 10.56 7.55 5.57
CA THR A 10 9.23 8.16 5.42
C THR A 10 9.35 9.62 5.01
N ASP A 11 9.78 9.83 3.79
CA ASP A 11 9.95 11.16 3.19
C ASP A 11 8.86 11.35 2.13
N PRO A 12 8.01 12.40 2.23
CA PRO A 12 6.95 12.64 1.25
C PRO A 12 7.45 12.72 -0.18
N ARG A 13 8.72 13.12 -0.39
CA ARG A 13 9.33 13.23 -1.72
C ARG A 13 9.49 11.88 -2.40
N LEU A 14 9.42 10.78 -1.65
CA LEU A 14 9.56 9.42 -2.20
C LEU A 14 8.25 8.86 -2.76
N GLY A 15 7.16 9.61 -2.72
CA GLY A 15 5.88 9.14 -3.25
C GLY A 15 5.96 8.71 -4.71
N VAL A 16 6.60 9.51 -5.56
CA VAL A 16 6.79 9.18 -6.98
C VAL A 16 7.62 7.90 -7.13
N THR A 17 8.69 7.76 -6.35
CA THR A 17 9.57 6.59 -6.39
C THR A 17 8.82 5.33 -5.97
N LEU A 18 8.02 5.40 -4.89
CA LEU A 18 7.23 4.25 -4.42
C LEU A 18 6.16 3.85 -5.45
N ARG A 19 5.47 4.82 -6.04
CA ARG A 19 4.49 4.52 -7.09
C ARG A 19 5.14 3.86 -8.29
N ALA A 20 6.31 4.35 -8.71
CA ALA A 20 7.06 3.77 -9.82
C ALA A 20 7.50 2.35 -9.50
N PHE A 21 8.01 2.12 -8.27
CA PHE A 21 8.43 0.79 -7.82
C PHE A 21 7.25 -0.19 -7.87
N VAL A 22 6.14 0.16 -7.24
CA VAL A 22 4.99 -0.74 -7.15
C VAL A 22 4.38 -0.99 -8.54
N SER A 23 4.31 0.03 -9.38
CA SER A 23 3.79 -0.12 -10.75
C SER A 23 4.67 -1.04 -11.58
N ALA A 24 5.99 -0.89 -11.51
CA ALA A 24 6.92 -1.74 -12.24
C ALA A 24 6.81 -3.19 -11.79
N VAL A 25 6.82 -3.44 -10.48
CA VAL A 25 6.71 -4.81 -9.95
C VAL A 25 5.36 -5.42 -10.33
N ALA A 26 4.26 -4.67 -10.18
CA ALA A 26 2.93 -5.16 -10.50
C ALA A 26 2.81 -5.53 -11.99
N ASN A 27 3.35 -4.69 -12.88
CA ASN A 27 3.37 -5.00 -14.31
C ASN A 27 4.16 -6.27 -14.60
N ASP A 28 5.32 -6.42 -13.97
CA ASP A 28 6.16 -7.62 -14.15
C ASP A 28 5.46 -8.88 -13.63
N LEU A 29 4.63 -8.77 -12.60
CA LEU A 29 3.88 -9.89 -12.04
C LEU A 29 2.57 -10.17 -12.80
N GLY A 30 2.24 -9.39 -13.82
CA GLY A 30 1.03 -9.58 -14.63
C GLY A 30 -0.26 -9.07 -13.98
N VAL A 31 -0.15 -8.16 -13.03
CA VAL A 31 -1.33 -7.54 -12.41
C VAL A 31 -2.09 -6.71 -13.45
N PRO A 32 -3.44 -6.83 -13.54
CA PRO A 32 -4.22 -6.03 -14.48
C PRO A 32 -4.02 -4.52 -14.30
N THR A 33 -4.05 -3.77 -15.39
CA THR A 33 -3.70 -2.35 -15.42
C THR A 33 -4.52 -1.51 -14.42
N GLU A 34 -5.84 -1.76 -14.31
CA GLU A 34 -6.68 -1.02 -13.37
C GLU A 34 -6.23 -1.24 -11.92
N GLN A 35 -5.80 -2.46 -11.61
CA GLN A 35 -5.30 -2.79 -10.27
C GLN A 35 -3.93 -2.18 -10.02
N VAL A 36 -3.09 -2.02 -11.05
CA VAL A 36 -1.80 -1.34 -10.93
C VAL A 36 -2.01 0.12 -10.49
N GLU A 37 -2.98 0.81 -11.10
CA GLU A 37 -3.30 2.18 -10.74
C GLU A 37 -3.81 2.28 -9.31
N ASP A 38 -4.66 1.35 -8.88
CA ASP A 38 -5.16 1.29 -7.51
C ASP A 38 -4.04 1.04 -6.51
N LEU A 39 -3.09 0.16 -6.84
CA LEU A 39 -1.92 -0.11 -6.01
C LEU A 39 -1.04 1.14 -5.86
N ALA A 40 -0.84 1.89 -6.94
CA ALA A 40 -0.07 3.13 -6.89
C ALA A 40 -0.73 4.16 -5.97
N LEU A 41 -2.06 4.29 -6.02
CA LEU A 41 -2.80 5.14 -5.10
C LEU A 41 -2.67 4.65 -3.66
N ALA A 42 -2.80 3.35 -3.44
CA ALA A 42 -2.67 2.76 -2.10
C ALA A 42 -1.33 3.08 -1.46
N VAL A 43 -0.21 2.89 -2.17
CA VAL A 43 1.11 3.17 -1.57
C VAL A 43 1.30 4.64 -1.28
N SER A 44 0.70 5.54 -2.06
CA SER A 44 0.73 6.97 -1.76
C SER A 44 0.02 7.29 -0.44
N GLU A 45 -1.14 6.67 -0.20
CA GLU A 45 -1.89 6.84 1.04
C GLU A 45 -1.15 6.23 2.23
N LEU A 46 -0.51 5.07 2.05
CA LEU A 46 0.26 4.43 3.11
C LEU A 46 1.50 5.24 3.48
N LEU A 47 2.18 5.85 2.49
CA LEU A 47 3.31 6.75 2.75
C LEU A 47 2.84 7.99 3.52
N ALA A 48 1.73 8.60 3.12
CA ALA A 48 1.18 9.76 3.83
C ALA A 48 0.86 9.42 5.29
N SER A 49 0.25 8.25 5.53
CA SER A 49 -0.01 7.76 6.89
C SER A 49 1.27 7.61 7.71
N ALA A 50 2.32 7.02 7.12
CA ALA A 50 3.60 6.83 7.78
C ALA A 50 4.26 8.17 8.15
N VAL A 51 4.23 9.13 7.25
CA VAL A 51 4.77 10.47 7.49
C VAL A 51 4.01 11.16 8.62
N GLU A 52 2.70 11.16 8.58
CA GLU A 52 1.85 11.82 9.59
C GLU A 52 1.97 11.16 10.95
N GLY A 53 2.14 9.85 10.97
CA GLY A 53 2.28 9.07 12.20
C GLY A 53 3.67 9.10 12.82
N GLY A 54 4.63 9.81 12.20
CA GLY A 54 5.99 9.90 12.70
C GLY A 54 6.81 8.63 12.58
N SER A 55 6.38 7.69 11.74
CA SER A 55 7.16 6.49 11.44
C SER A 55 8.45 6.90 10.72
N GLN A 56 9.56 6.21 11.00
CA GLN A 56 10.85 6.55 10.42
C GLN A 56 11.12 5.81 9.10
N ARG A 57 10.56 4.63 8.95
CA ARG A 57 10.75 3.79 7.76
C ARG A 57 9.45 3.12 7.36
N LEU A 58 9.31 2.94 6.06
CA LEU A 58 8.18 2.23 5.46
C LEU A 58 8.73 1.12 4.57
N ARG A 59 8.28 -0.11 4.80
CA ARG A 59 8.60 -1.25 3.95
C ARG A 59 7.37 -1.62 3.15
N ILE A 60 7.51 -1.70 1.85
CA ILE A 60 6.47 -2.14 0.92
C ILE A 60 6.94 -3.42 0.25
N GLU A 61 6.10 -4.45 0.26
CA GLU A 61 6.35 -5.72 -0.41
C GLU A 61 5.15 -6.08 -1.27
N LEU A 62 5.37 -6.41 -2.52
CA LEU A 62 4.34 -6.93 -3.41
C LEU A 62 4.75 -8.31 -3.88
N ILE A 63 3.90 -9.29 -3.63
CA ILE A 63 4.12 -10.68 -4.02
C ILE A 63 2.92 -11.20 -4.80
N ALA A 64 3.17 -12.16 -5.68
CA ALA A 64 2.13 -12.84 -6.43
C ALA A 64 2.34 -14.35 -6.41
N ASP A 65 1.27 -15.09 -6.38
CA ASP A 65 1.24 -16.54 -6.46
C ASP A 65 0.03 -16.98 -7.30
N ASP A 66 -0.31 -18.28 -7.26
CA ASP A 66 -1.42 -18.83 -8.04
C ASP A 66 -2.79 -18.27 -7.62
N GLU A 67 -2.91 -17.74 -6.41
CA GLU A 67 -4.17 -17.21 -5.89
C GLU A 67 -4.36 -15.72 -6.16
N GLY A 68 -3.32 -15.03 -6.59
CA GLY A 68 -3.35 -13.60 -6.85
C GLY A 68 -2.15 -12.88 -6.25
N TRP A 69 -2.29 -11.57 -6.03
CA TRP A 69 -1.23 -10.77 -5.44
C TRP A 69 -1.59 -10.31 -4.02
N THR A 70 -0.55 -10.00 -3.24
CA THR A 70 -0.65 -9.45 -1.89
C THR A 70 0.35 -8.30 -1.75
N LEU A 71 -0.13 -7.15 -1.28
CA LEU A 71 0.71 -6.03 -0.89
C LEU A 71 0.79 -5.98 0.64
N ARG A 72 1.99 -5.94 1.18
CA ARG A 72 2.23 -5.75 2.61
C ARG A 72 2.97 -4.45 2.83
N ALA A 73 2.57 -3.72 3.86
CA ALA A 73 3.20 -2.48 4.26
C ALA A 73 3.46 -2.50 5.76
N ASP A 74 4.72 -2.28 6.15
CA ASP A 74 5.12 -2.20 7.56
C ASP A 74 5.63 -0.79 7.83
N GLY A 75 5.22 -0.21 8.95
CA GLY A 75 5.64 1.14 9.33
C GLY A 75 4.70 2.22 8.83
N ILE A 76 3.41 1.91 8.66
CA ILE A 76 2.43 2.88 8.18
C ILE A 76 1.95 3.87 9.26
N GLY A 77 2.37 3.69 10.53
CA GLY A 77 1.85 4.49 11.63
C GLY A 77 0.38 4.17 11.92
N ASP A 78 -0.31 5.11 12.55
CA ASP A 78 -1.75 4.98 12.80
C ASP A 78 -2.54 5.53 11.59
N ILE A 79 -3.05 4.63 10.75
CA ILE A 79 -3.76 5.02 9.53
C ILE A 79 -5.08 5.74 9.84
N GLY A 80 -5.64 5.54 11.03
CA GLY A 80 -6.87 6.23 11.45
C GLY A 80 -6.64 7.63 11.99
N ALA A 81 -5.39 8.09 12.09
CA ALA A 81 -5.03 9.42 12.60
C ALA A 81 -4.81 10.43 11.48
N GLU A 82 -5.49 10.30 10.35
CA GLU A 82 -5.41 11.24 9.25
C GLU A 82 -5.88 12.64 9.68
N PRO A 83 -5.41 13.72 8.98
CA PRO A 83 -5.83 15.08 9.31
C PRO A 83 -7.35 15.24 9.24
N ALA A 84 -7.90 16.07 10.14
CA ALA A 84 -9.34 16.29 10.22
C ALA A 84 -9.94 16.91 8.95
N ASP A 85 -9.14 17.64 8.18
CA ASP A 85 -9.56 18.28 6.93
C ASP A 85 -9.45 17.37 5.71
N LEU A 86 -8.94 16.15 5.86
CA LEU A 86 -8.93 15.17 4.76
C LEU A 86 -10.38 14.79 4.45
N PRO A 87 -10.82 14.89 3.17
CA PRO A 87 -12.25 14.70 2.83
C PRO A 87 -12.70 13.24 2.84
N TYR A 88 -11.84 12.31 3.22
CA TYR A 88 -12.14 10.88 3.30
C TYR A 88 -11.31 10.24 4.41
N ARG A 89 -11.68 9.03 4.80
CA ARG A 89 -10.86 8.18 5.67
C ARG A 89 -10.07 7.21 4.81
N ARG A 90 -8.76 7.07 5.10
CA ARG A 90 -7.86 6.23 4.28
C ARG A 90 -8.30 4.77 4.25
N VAL A 91 -8.72 4.22 5.39
CA VAL A 91 -9.20 2.83 5.43
C VAL A 91 -10.42 2.65 4.53
N ASP A 92 -11.34 3.61 4.53
CA ASP A 92 -12.52 3.54 3.68
C ASP A 92 -12.16 3.59 2.19
N LEU A 93 -11.20 4.45 1.83
CA LEU A 93 -10.70 4.50 0.46
C LEU A 93 -10.12 3.15 0.03
N LEU A 94 -9.26 2.56 0.86
CA LEU A 94 -8.64 1.28 0.55
C LEU A 94 -9.68 0.16 0.44
N ASN A 95 -10.66 0.13 1.34
CA ASN A 95 -11.74 -0.85 1.27
C ASN A 95 -12.63 -0.66 0.04
N GLY A 96 -12.72 0.55 -0.49
CA GLY A 96 -13.43 0.80 -1.74
C GLY A 96 -12.67 0.35 -2.98
N LEU A 97 -11.34 0.27 -2.90
CA LEU A 97 -10.50 -0.11 -4.03
C LEU A 97 -10.20 -1.61 -4.10
N PHE A 98 -10.16 -2.30 -2.96
CA PHE A 98 -9.66 -3.67 -2.89
C PHE A 98 -10.64 -4.58 -2.16
N PRO A 99 -10.72 -5.87 -2.56
CA PRO A 99 -11.62 -6.83 -1.92
C PRO A 99 -11.18 -7.26 -0.53
N SER A 100 -9.90 -7.11 -0.17
CA SER A 100 -9.39 -7.51 1.14
C SER A 100 -8.35 -6.51 1.62
N VAL A 101 -8.67 -5.81 2.71
CA VAL A 101 -7.77 -4.87 3.38
C VAL A 101 -7.77 -5.21 4.87
N SER A 102 -6.59 -5.44 5.43
CA SER A 102 -6.42 -5.73 6.86
C SER A 102 -5.36 -4.81 7.42
N VAL A 103 -5.67 -4.15 8.54
CA VAL A 103 -4.74 -3.27 9.23
C VAL A 103 -4.56 -3.77 10.65
N ASP A 104 -3.31 -3.93 11.07
CA ASP A 104 -2.94 -4.36 12.42
C ASP A 104 -1.80 -3.48 12.92
N GLY A 105 -2.13 -2.52 13.78
CA GLY A 105 -1.15 -1.54 14.26
C GLY A 105 -0.56 -0.74 13.10
N SER A 106 0.76 -0.79 12.95
CA SER A 106 1.51 -0.11 11.88
C SER A 106 1.64 -0.96 10.61
N ASN A 107 0.92 -2.08 10.51
CA ASN A 107 1.04 -3.00 9.38
C ASN A 107 -0.27 -3.07 8.60
N ALA A 108 -0.17 -3.12 7.29
CA ALA A 108 -1.34 -3.30 6.42
C ALA A 108 -1.08 -4.44 5.44
N THR A 109 -2.14 -5.17 5.12
CA THR A 109 -2.11 -6.23 4.10
C THR A 109 -3.30 -6.03 3.17
N ILE A 110 -3.02 -5.95 1.88
CA ILE A 110 -4.03 -5.76 0.83
C ILE A 110 -3.91 -6.93 -0.13
N ARG A 111 -5.02 -7.57 -0.46
CA ARG A 111 -5.04 -8.73 -1.36
C ARG A 111 -5.97 -8.51 -2.54
N SER A 112 -5.64 -9.15 -3.66
CA SER A 112 -6.45 -9.12 -4.88
C SER A 112 -7.70 -9.99 -4.76
N SER A 113 -7.74 -10.90 -3.77
CA SER A 113 -8.86 -11.81 -3.57
C SER A 113 -9.49 -11.57 -2.19
N PRO A 114 -10.81 -11.77 -2.04
CA PRO A 114 -11.43 -11.69 -0.72
C PRO A 114 -10.81 -12.70 0.24
N THR A 115 -10.70 -12.32 1.51
CA THR A 115 -10.30 -13.24 2.56
C THR A 115 -11.40 -14.27 2.78
N ALA A 116 -11.03 -15.54 2.74
CA ALA A 116 -11.96 -16.63 2.97
C ALA A 116 -12.43 -16.64 4.43
#